data_c0f14bc8c0bc0b4f118088dca61dc2ac
#
_entry.id   c0f14bc8c0bc0b4f118088dca61dc2ac
#
_cell.length_a   1.000
_cell.length_b   1.000
_cell.length_c   1.000
_cell.angle_alpha   90.00
_cell.angle_beta   90.00
_cell.angle_gamma   90.00
#
_symmetry.space_group_name_H-M   'P 1'
#
loop_
_entity.id
_entity.type
_entity.pdbx_description
1 polymer ?
#
loop_
_entity_poly.entity_id
_entity_poly.type
_entity_poly.pdbx_seq_one_letter_code
_entity_poly.pdbx_strand_id
1 'polypeptide(L)'
;QIYKGVKYATDLGMYVIIDWHILSDGNPMTQVAEARRFFATMAKKYKKQKNIIYEICNEPNGCDWKIVKRYASQVIKVIRKYDKKAIVVVGTPTWSQLGSDGTHNEVADNPIKGYKNIMYSLHFYANEWSHNQYLPAKLAYARKKGIAVIVTEFGMSAASGDGGISKAY
;
A
#
# COMPACT_ATOMS: atom_id res chain seq x y z
N GLN A 1 8.76 -12.02 -15.80
CA GLN A 1 9.15 -10.59 -15.80
C GLN A 1 9.55 -10.11 -14.40
N ILE A 2 8.75 -10.33 -13.34
CA ILE A 2 9.04 -9.88 -11.95
C ILE A 2 10.45 -10.31 -11.49
N TYR A 3 10.85 -11.56 -11.71
CA TYR A 3 12.16 -12.06 -11.26
C TYR A 3 13.34 -11.32 -11.90
N LYS A 4 13.22 -10.93 -13.18
CA LYS A 4 14.23 -10.12 -13.87
C LYS A 4 14.30 -8.72 -13.30
N GLY A 5 13.15 -8.07 -13.11
CA GLY A 5 13.07 -6.72 -12.51
C GLY A 5 13.68 -6.68 -11.11
N VAL A 6 13.30 -7.63 -10.25
CA VAL A 6 13.87 -7.75 -8.90
C VAL A 6 15.38 -7.94 -8.95
N LYS A 7 15.87 -8.80 -9.86
CA LYS A 7 17.32 -9.03 -10.01
C LYS A 7 18.04 -7.74 -10.40
N TYR A 8 17.57 -7.05 -11.44
CA TYR A 8 18.21 -5.82 -11.91
C TYR A 8 18.26 -4.73 -10.84
N ALA A 9 17.15 -4.49 -10.16
CA ALA A 9 17.11 -3.50 -9.10
C ALA A 9 18.01 -3.89 -7.91
N THR A 10 18.07 -5.17 -7.57
CA THR A 10 18.96 -5.68 -6.51
C THR A 10 20.44 -5.52 -6.89
N ASP A 11 20.80 -5.83 -8.12
CA ASP A 11 22.18 -5.67 -8.62
C ASP A 11 22.63 -4.19 -8.61
N LEU A 12 21.68 -3.26 -8.75
CA LEU A 12 21.90 -1.81 -8.66
C LEU A 12 21.84 -1.27 -7.21
N GLY A 13 21.68 -2.14 -6.21
CA GLY A 13 21.58 -1.72 -4.80
C GLY A 13 20.27 -1.00 -4.43
N MET A 14 19.23 -1.12 -5.24
CA MET A 14 17.94 -0.48 -5.01
C MET A 14 17.03 -1.32 -4.10
N TYR A 15 16.13 -0.67 -3.37
CA TYR A 15 14.96 -1.33 -2.81
C TYR A 15 13.95 -1.65 -3.90
N VAL A 16 13.20 -2.73 -3.70
CA VAL A 16 12.17 -3.20 -4.64
C VAL A 16 10.85 -3.35 -3.92
N ILE A 17 9.83 -2.68 -4.42
CA ILE A 17 8.45 -2.90 -4.02
C ILE A 17 7.85 -3.94 -4.96
N ILE A 18 7.43 -5.08 -4.43
CA ILE A 18 6.64 -6.08 -5.15
C ILE A 18 5.18 -5.81 -4.82
N ASP A 19 4.46 -5.27 -5.79
CA ASP A 19 3.10 -4.81 -5.65
C ASP A 19 2.09 -5.80 -6.26
N TRP A 20 0.95 -5.98 -5.57
CA TRP A 20 -0.26 -6.61 -6.07
C TRP A 20 -1.19 -5.52 -6.60
N HIS A 21 -0.98 -5.15 -7.87
CA HIS A 21 -1.60 -3.99 -8.50
C HIS A 21 -3.00 -4.32 -9.04
N ILE A 22 -4.01 -4.18 -8.19
CA ILE A 22 -5.41 -4.34 -8.59
C ILE A 22 -6.00 -2.96 -8.87
N LEU A 23 -6.59 -2.77 -10.06
CA LEU A 23 -7.18 -1.51 -10.49
C LEU A 23 -8.71 -1.55 -10.49
N SER A 24 -9.30 -2.64 -10.99
CA SER A 24 -10.74 -2.70 -11.27
C SER A 24 -11.57 -3.31 -10.16
N ASP A 25 -10.99 -4.16 -9.32
CA ASP A 25 -11.75 -4.91 -8.32
C ASP A 25 -12.21 -4.03 -7.14
N GLY A 26 -11.45 -2.98 -6.81
CA GLY A 26 -11.69 -2.13 -5.64
C GLY A 26 -11.64 -2.89 -4.31
N ASN A 27 -12.41 -3.96 -4.21
CA ASN A 27 -12.45 -4.84 -3.02
C ASN A 27 -11.38 -5.94 -3.12
N PRO A 28 -10.29 -5.88 -2.32
CA PRO A 28 -9.19 -6.84 -2.45
C PRO A 28 -9.56 -8.28 -2.04
N MET A 29 -10.68 -8.48 -1.36
CA MET A 29 -11.15 -9.81 -1.00
C MET A 29 -11.57 -10.65 -2.21
N THR A 30 -11.90 -10.04 -3.34
CA THR A 30 -12.28 -10.75 -4.57
C THR A 30 -11.16 -11.65 -5.08
N GLN A 31 -9.90 -11.24 -4.93
CA GLN A 31 -8.71 -11.95 -5.39
C GLN A 31 -7.82 -12.44 -4.24
N VAL A 32 -8.35 -12.59 -3.04
CA VAL A 32 -7.55 -12.93 -1.84
C VAL A 32 -6.81 -14.27 -1.96
N ALA A 33 -7.39 -15.25 -2.63
CA ALA A 33 -6.75 -16.56 -2.82
C ALA A 33 -5.52 -16.46 -3.73
N GLU A 34 -5.64 -15.71 -4.81
CA GLU A 34 -4.57 -15.43 -5.78
C GLU A 34 -3.45 -14.62 -5.13
N ALA A 35 -3.79 -13.55 -4.44
CA ALA A 35 -2.83 -12.72 -3.71
C ALA A 35 -2.04 -13.55 -2.68
N ARG A 36 -2.70 -14.42 -1.94
CA ARG A 36 -2.04 -15.31 -0.97
C ARG A 36 -1.06 -16.27 -1.65
N ARG A 37 -1.41 -16.85 -2.80
CA ARG A 37 -0.51 -17.72 -3.58
C ARG A 37 0.69 -16.96 -4.12
N PHE A 38 0.43 -15.77 -4.68
CA PHE A 38 1.47 -14.88 -5.20
C PHE A 38 2.48 -14.51 -4.10
N PHE A 39 2.03 -13.95 -2.99
CA PHE A 39 2.92 -13.55 -1.90
C PHE A 39 3.58 -14.71 -1.19
N ALA A 40 2.97 -15.90 -1.13
CA ALA A 40 3.65 -17.10 -0.64
C ALA A 40 4.88 -17.42 -1.51
N THR A 41 4.72 -17.35 -2.82
CA THR A 41 5.80 -17.60 -3.79
C THR A 41 6.89 -16.55 -3.68
N MET A 42 6.53 -15.28 -3.65
CA MET A 42 7.50 -14.16 -3.55
C MET A 42 8.26 -14.20 -2.22
N ALA A 43 7.56 -14.32 -1.10
CA ALA A 43 8.18 -14.34 0.22
C ALA A 43 9.08 -15.58 0.42
N LYS A 44 8.70 -16.75 -0.09
CA LYS A 44 9.55 -17.95 -0.07
C LYS A 44 10.84 -17.73 -0.87
N LYS A 45 10.72 -17.13 -2.06
CA LYS A 45 11.86 -16.89 -2.96
C LYS A 45 12.83 -15.87 -2.38
N TYR A 46 12.31 -14.77 -1.84
CA TYR A 46 13.11 -13.60 -1.46
C TYR A 46 13.39 -13.48 0.05
N LYS A 47 13.07 -14.48 0.86
CA LYS A 47 13.20 -14.47 2.33
C LYS A 47 14.57 -14.10 2.89
N LYS A 48 15.63 -14.19 2.08
CA LYS A 48 17.00 -13.83 2.47
C LYS A 48 17.42 -12.45 1.97
N GLN A 49 16.63 -11.82 1.10
CA GLN A 49 16.91 -10.49 0.56
C GLN A 49 16.36 -9.42 1.47
N LYS A 50 17.14 -8.37 1.72
CA LYS A 50 16.78 -7.31 2.67
C LYS A 50 16.22 -6.06 2.00
N ASN A 51 16.25 -6.02 0.68
CA ASN A 51 15.80 -4.90 -0.13
C ASN A 51 14.39 -5.07 -0.70
N ILE A 52 13.66 -6.11 -0.29
CA ILE A 52 12.30 -6.39 -0.78
C ILE A 52 11.26 -5.84 0.19
N ILE A 53 10.31 -5.11 -0.36
CA ILE A 53 9.12 -4.59 0.30
C ILE A 53 7.91 -5.22 -0.42
N TYR A 54 6.89 -5.64 0.32
CA TYR A 54 5.67 -6.20 -0.27
C TYR A 54 4.52 -5.21 -0.11
N GLU A 55 4.04 -4.65 -1.21
CA GLU A 55 2.80 -3.88 -1.24
C GLU A 55 1.66 -4.82 -1.62
N ILE A 56 0.80 -5.10 -0.64
CA ILE A 56 -0.14 -6.23 -0.76
C ILE A 56 -1.46 -5.88 -1.42
N CYS A 57 -1.70 -4.61 -1.67
CA CYS A 57 -2.88 -4.11 -2.38
C CYS A 57 -2.63 -2.67 -2.79
N ASN A 58 -2.76 -2.35 -4.07
CA ASN A 58 -2.49 -1.00 -4.59
C ASN A 58 -3.51 0.03 -4.07
N GLU A 59 -4.75 -0.04 -4.52
CA GLU A 59 -5.77 0.99 -4.30
C GLU A 59 -7.14 0.39 -3.96
N PRO A 60 -7.33 -0.09 -2.73
CA PRO A 60 -8.66 -0.52 -2.28
C PRO A 60 -9.67 0.61 -2.39
N ASN A 61 -10.82 0.32 -3.01
CA ASN A 61 -11.89 1.28 -3.17
C ASN A 61 -13.27 0.60 -3.14
N GLY A 62 -14.33 1.36 -2.83
CA GLY A 62 -15.68 0.81 -2.74
C GLY A 62 -15.86 -0.22 -1.60
N CYS A 63 -14.94 -0.27 -0.66
CA CYS A 63 -15.00 -1.12 0.52
C CYS A 63 -14.42 -0.41 1.75
N ASP A 64 -14.87 -0.82 2.92
CA ASP A 64 -14.43 -0.24 4.19
C ASP A 64 -13.07 -0.80 4.66
N TRP A 65 -12.49 -0.13 5.66
CA TRP A 65 -11.23 -0.55 6.27
C TRP A 65 -11.30 -1.94 6.91
N LYS A 66 -12.44 -2.36 7.41
CA LYS A 66 -12.62 -3.69 8.00
C LYS A 66 -12.40 -4.79 6.97
N ILE A 67 -12.89 -4.60 5.74
CA ILE A 67 -12.70 -5.53 4.62
C ILE A 67 -11.22 -5.57 4.22
N VAL A 68 -10.59 -4.41 4.01
CA VAL A 68 -9.16 -4.32 3.68
C VAL A 68 -8.30 -4.95 4.77
N LYS A 69 -8.61 -4.69 6.03
CA LYS A 69 -7.90 -5.25 7.17
C LYS A 69 -8.02 -6.78 7.25
N ARG A 70 -9.20 -7.33 6.91
CA ARG A 70 -9.42 -8.78 6.82
C ARG A 70 -8.58 -9.41 5.70
N TYR A 71 -8.52 -8.77 4.55
CA TYR A 71 -7.65 -9.17 3.44
C TYR A 71 -6.18 -9.15 3.87
N ALA A 72 -5.72 -8.00 4.35
CA ALA A 72 -4.33 -7.78 4.75
C ALA A 72 -3.87 -8.82 5.79
N SER A 73 -4.69 -9.12 6.79
CA SER A 73 -4.36 -10.10 7.81
C SER A 73 -4.11 -11.50 7.22
N GLN A 74 -4.84 -11.89 6.18
CA GLN A 74 -4.65 -13.18 5.52
C GLN A 74 -3.35 -13.21 4.71
N VAL A 75 -3.05 -12.13 3.96
CA VAL A 75 -1.85 -12.05 3.13
C VAL A 75 -0.60 -11.90 4.00
N ILE A 76 -0.62 -11.03 5.02
CA ILE A 76 0.49 -10.85 5.96
C ILE A 76 0.84 -12.18 6.63
N LYS A 77 -0.15 -12.93 7.07
CA LYS A 77 0.05 -14.26 7.69
C LYS A 77 0.84 -15.21 6.77
N VAL A 78 0.56 -15.14 5.48
CA VAL A 78 1.28 -15.97 4.48
C VAL A 78 2.71 -15.48 4.28
N ILE A 79 2.94 -14.18 4.15
CA ILE A 79 4.29 -13.60 4.04
C ILE A 79 5.13 -13.99 5.27
N ARG A 80 4.57 -13.84 6.47
CA ARG A 80 5.27 -14.10 7.75
C ARG A 80 5.68 -15.55 7.97
N LYS A 81 5.12 -16.50 7.24
CA LYS A 81 5.61 -17.89 7.24
C LYS A 81 7.03 -18.01 6.68
N TYR A 82 7.40 -17.18 5.75
CA TYR A 82 8.67 -17.25 5.02
C TYR A 82 9.61 -16.11 5.39
N ASP A 83 9.07 -14.89 5.55
CA ASP A 83 9.81 -13.69 5.89
C ASP A 83 9.17 -12.98 7.08
N LYS A 84 9.77 -13.19 8.26
CA LYS A 84 9.28 -12.64 9.52
C LYS A 84 9.56 -11.14 9.67
N LYS A 85 10.50 -10.59 8.89
CA LYS A 85 11.01 -9.22 9.03
C LYS A 85 10.70 -8.30 7.86
N ALA A 86 10.17 -8.82 6.77
CA ALA A 86 9.81 -8.01 5.60
C ALA A 86 8.97 -6.79 5.99
N ILE A 87 9.20 -5.69 5.31
CA ILE A 87 8.28 -4.56 5.34
C ILE A 87 7.08 -4.94 4.47
N VAL A 88 5.88 -4.78 5.03
CA VAL A 88 4.63 -4.98 4.30
C VAL A 88 3.89 -3.65 4.27
N VAL A 89 3.59 -3.19 3.07
CA VAL A 89 2.78 -2.00 2.80
C VAL A 89 1.35 -2.45 2.51
N VAL A 90 0.42 -1.81 3.15
CA VAL A 90 -1.01 -2.12 3.04
C VAL A 90 -1.70 -0.93 2.39
N GLY A 91 -2.30 -1.14 1.22
CA GLY A 91 -3.18 -0.15 0.60
C GLY A 91 -4.38 0.15 1.51
N THR A 92 -4.86 1.37 1.46
CA THR A 92 -5.91 1.86 2.36
C THR A 92 -7.16 2.26 1.56
N PRO A 93 -8.36 2.29 2.18
CA PRO A 93 -9.58 2.67 1.46
C PRO A 93 -9.49 4.03 0.76
N THR A 94 -10.35 4.20 -0.23
CA THR A 94 -10.42 5.42 -1.05
C THR A 94 -9.12 5.65 -1.83
N TRP A 95 -8.72 4.65 -2.64
CA TRP A 95 -7.51 4.69 -3.47
C TRP A 95 -6.25 5.06 -2.67
N SER A 96 -6.05 4.37 -1.55
CA SER A 96 -4.90 4.58 -0.66
C SER A 96 -4.81 5.99 -0.06
N GLN A 97 -5.95 6.55 0.38
CA GLN A 97 -6.03 7.87 1.00
C GLN A 97 -6.28 7.84 2.53
N LEU A 98 -5.88 6.76 3.21
CA LEU A 98 -5.94 6.60 4.67
C LEU A 98 -7.35 6.63 5.27
N GLY A 99 -8.37 6.26 4.52
CA GLY A 99 -9.73 6.19 5.03
C GLY A 99 -10.79 6.27 3.96
N SER A 100 -12.03 5.94 4.33
CA SER A 100 -13.17 5.84 3.42
C SER A 100 -13.85 7.16 3.08
N ASP A 101 -13.52 8.23 3.78
CA ASP A 101 -14.00 9.58 3.48
C ASP A 101 -12.87 10.62 3.50
N GLY A 102 -13.17 11.85 3.09
CA GLY A 102 -12.22 12.93 2.96
C GLY A 102 -11.62 13.44 4.28
N THR A 103 -12.23 13.16 5.41
CA THR A 103 -11.89 13.78 6.70
C THR A 103 -11.48 12.79 7.77
N HIS A 104 -11.91 11.54 7.67
CA HIS A 104 -11.71 10.54 8.70
C HIS A 104 -10.53 9.61 8.39
N ASN A 105 -9.71 9.35 9.39
CA ASN A 105 -8.57 8.43 9.29
C ASN A 105 -8.82 7.17 10.11
N GLU A 106 -9.71 6.32 9.63
CA GLU A 106 -10.08 5.07 10.29
C GLU A 106 -8.92 4.05 10.38
N VAL A 107 -7.94 4.17 9.48
CA VAL A 107 -6.74 3.34 9.50
C VAL A 107 -5.89 3.64 10.74
N ALA A 108 -5.72 4.93 11.06
CA ALA A 108 -4.97 5.36 12.22
C ALA A 108 -5.69 5.07 13.54
N ASP A 109 -7.01 5.06 13.54
CA ASP A 109 -7.81 4.73 14.73
C ASP A 109 -7.86 3.22 15.01
N ASN A 110 -7.81 2.41 13.98
CA ASN A 110 -7.90 0.97 14.09
C ASN A 110 -6.85 0.22 13.25
N PRO A 111 -5.56 0.43 13.47
CA PRO A 111 -4.50 -0.17 12.67
C PRO A 111 -4.46 -1.70 12.78
N ILE A 112 -3.74 -2.34 11.89
CA ILE A 112 -3.45 -3.77 11.98
C ILE A 112 -2.59 -4.03 13.20
N LYS A 113 -3.01 -4.98 14.04
CA LYS A 113 -2.32 -5.36 15.27
C LYS A 113 -1.72 -6.77 15.16
N GLY A 114 -0.74 -7.07 16.03
CA GLY A 114 -0.12 -8.39 16.11
C GLY A 114 0.99 -8.65 15.10
N TYR A 115 1.33 -7.68 14.24
CA TYR A 115 2.45 -7.77 13.30
C TYR A 115 3.37 -6.57 13.43
N LYS A 116 4.66 -6.79 13.18
CA LYS A 116 5.68 -5.73 13.08
C LYS A 116 5.98 -5.41 11.63
N ASN A 117 6.62 -4.25 11.38
CA ASN A 117 7.03 -3.79 10.05
C ASN A 117 5.86 -3.71 9.07
N ILE A 118 4.78 -3.10 9.52
CA ILE A 118 3.62 -2.74 8.70
C ILE A 118 3.65 -1.24 8.45
N MET A 119 3.49 -0.85 7.19
CA MET A 119 3.28 0.52 6.75
C MET A 119 1.96 0.61 5.98
N TYR A 120 1.42 1.82 5.87
CA TYR A 120 0.17 2.08 5.16
C TYR A 120 0.45 2.97 3.97
N SER A 121 -0.06 2.57 2.81
CA SER A 121 0.11 3.31 1.58
C SER A 121 -0.69 4.61 1.59
N LEU A 122 -0.07 5.67 1.10
CA LEU A 122 -0.71 6.92 0.77
C LEU A 122 -0.42 7.24 -0.69
N HIS A 123 -1.48 7.48 -1.48
CA HIS A 123 -1.39 7.95 -2.85
C HIS A 123 -1.92 9.37 -2.96
N PHE A 124 -1.27 10.20 -3.75
CA PHE A 124 -1.75 11.55 -4.00
C PHE A 124 -1.34 12.08 -5.37
N TYR A 125 -2.15 12.99 -5.88
CA TYR A 125 -1.90 13.69 -7.13
C TYR A 125 -2.07 15.19 -6.90
N ALA A 126 -1.06 15.99 -7.26
CA ALA A 126 -1.01 17.40 -6.90
C ALA A 126 -2.11 18.24 -7.59
N ASN A 127 -2.64 17.77 -8.73
CA ASN A 127 -3.75 18.44 -9.40
C ASN A 127 -5.15 17.97 -8.94
N GLU A 128 -5.23 17.20 -7.85
CA GLU A 128 -6.49 16.83 -7.21
C GLU A 128 -6.76 17.74 -6.02
N TRP A 129 -7.79 18.59 -6.13
CA TRP A 129 -8.17 19.52 -5.06
C TRP A 129 -8.41 18.79 -3.72
N SER A 130 -9.12 17.68 -3.75
CA SER A 130 -9.43 16.90 -2.55
C SER A 130 -8.18 16.36 -1.85
N HIS A 131 -7.18 15.95 -2.61
CA HIS A 131 -5.91 15.50 -2.03
C HIS A 131 -5.21 16.61 -1.25
N ASN A 132 -5.17 17.81 -1.83
CA ASN A 132 -4.53 18.96 -1.21
C ASN A 132 -5.29 19.42 0.05
N GLN A 133 -6.60 19.29 0.06
CA GLN A 133 -7.44 19.72 1.21
C GLN A 133 -7.40 18.72 2.37
N TYR A 134 -7.42 17.42 2.12
CA TYR A 134 -7.69 16.44 3.16
C TYR A 134 -6.47 15.61 3.57
N LEU A 135 -5.59 15.25 2.64
CA LEU A 135 -4.49 14.34 2.94
C LEU A 135 -3.47 14.88 3.93
N PRO A 136 -3.10 16.19 3.94
CA PRO A 136 -2.18 16.70 4.95
C PRO A 136 -2.69 16.51 6.38
N ALA A 137 -3.97 16.75 6.63
CA ALA A 137 -4.58 16.55 7.95
C ALA A 137 -4.63 15.08 8.33
N LYS A 138 -5.00 14.18 7.40
CA LYS A 138 -4.99 12.72 7.61
C LYS A 138 -3.59 12.21 7.93
N LEU A 139 -2.58 12.69 7.22
CA LEU A 139 -1.18 12.30 7.44
C LEU A 139 -0.67 12.81 8.81
N ALA A 140 -0.97 14.06 9.15
CA ALA A 140 -0.63 14.60 10.47
C ALA A 140 -1.27 13.80 11.61
N TYR A 141 -2.52 13.39 11.43
CA TYR A 141 -3.23 12.54 12.38
C TYR A 141 -2.58 11.15 12.49
N ALA A 142 -2.26 10.50 11.38
CA ALA A 142 -1.55 9.21 11.36
C ALA A 142 -0.22 9.30 12.11
N ARG A 143 0.57 10.36 11.87
CA ARG A 143 1.82 10.63 12.57
C ARG A 143 1.61 10.78 14.09
N LYS A 144 0.59 11.54 14.50
CA LYS A 144 0.24 11.70 15.92
C LYS A 144 -0.12 10.37 16.60
N LYS A 145 -0.75 9.45 15.85
CA LYS A 145 -1.10 8.10 16.30
C LYS A 145 0.05 7.09 16.24
N GLY A 146 1.22 7.49 15.75
CA GLY A 146 2.38 6.60 15.60
C GLY A 146 2.25 5.58 14.47
N ILE A 147 1.43 5.88 13.45
CA ILE A 147 1.21 5.02 12.29
C ILE A 147 2.29 5.30 11.23
N ALA A 148 2.96 4.27 10.78
CA ALA A 148 3.94 4.36 9.70
C ALA A 148 3.23 4.46 8.34
N VAL A 149 3.39 5.57 7.66
CA VAL A 149 2.84 5.82 6.32
C VAL A 149 3.99 5.91 5.32
N ILE A 150 3.78 5.41 4.12
CA ILE A 150 4.68 5.52 2.97
C ILE A 150 3.89 5.97 1.76
N VAL A 151 4.46 6.90 0.98
CA VAL A 151 3.91 7.26 -0.33
C VAL A 151 4.49 6.29 -1.34
N THR A 152 3.65 5.47 -1.95
CA THR A 152 4.05 4.49 -2.97
C THR A 152 3.65 4.92 -4.38
N GLU A 153 2.71 5.87 -4.48
CA GLU A 153 2.31 6.44 -5.76
C GLU A 153 1.99 7.93 -5.61
N PHE A 154 2.49 8.75 -6.53
CA PHE A 154 2.19 10.18 -6.57
C PHE A 154 2.42 10.75 -7.97
N GLY A 155 1.80 11.90 -8.24
CA GLY A 155 1.98 12.60 -9.50
C GLY A 155 1.66 14.09 -9.39
N MET A 156 2.13 14.87 -10.38
CA MET A 156 1.80 16.29 -10.52
C MET A 156 0.51 16.53 -11.31
N SER A 157 0.02 15.51 -12.01
CA SER A 157 -1.21 15.53 -12.82
C SER A 157 -2.45 15.32 -11.96
N ALA A 158 -3.62 15.20 -12.61
CA ALA A 158 -4.80 14.60 -12.01
C ALA A 158 -4.62 13.10 -11.78
N ALA A 159 -5.47 12.50 -10.95
CA ALA A 159 -5.39 11.07 -10.60
C ALA A 159 -5.63 10.12 -11.78
N SER A 160 -6.20 10.61 -12.88
CA SER A 160 -6.31 9.86 -14.14
C SER A 160 -4.95 9.56 -14.79
N GLY A 161 -3.86 10.22 -14.34
CA GLY A 161 -2.53 10.11 -14.92
C GLY A 161 -2.30 11.01 -16.14
N ASP A 162 -3.35 11.66 -16.62
CA ASP A 162 -3.35 12.65 -17.70
C ASP A 162 -3.97 13.97 -17.23
N GLY A 163 -4.08 14.95 -18.11
CA GLY A 163 -4.66 16.26 -17.78
C GLY A 163 -3.65 17.28 -17.26
N GLY A 164 -4.16 18.34 -16.61
CA GLY A 164 -3.37 19.45 -16.16
C GLY A 164 -2.33 19.08 -15.12
N ILE A 165 -1.24 19.87 -15.08
CA ILE A 165 -0.17 19.73 -14.07
C ILE A 165 -0.27 20.90 -13.11
N SER A 166 -0.39 20.61 -11.81
CA SER A 166 -0.24 21.63 -10.78
C SER A 166 1.24 21.86 -10.48
N LYS A 167 1.65 23.14 -10.53
CA LYS A 167 2.99 23.59 -10.12
C LYS A 167 2.98 24.32 -8.78
N ALA A 168 1.81 24.41 -8.14
CA ALA A 168 1.60 25.18 -6.92
C ALA A 168 1.79 24.35 -5.64
N TYR A 169 1.94 23.04 -5.78
CA TYR A 169 2.06 22.11 -4.64
C TYR A 169 3.26 21.19 -4.79
#